data_d3897b97d65ce3d97e079e08b6e55ca2
#
_entry.id   d3897b97d65ce3d97e079e08b6e55ca2
#
_cell.length_a   1.000
_cell.length_b   1.000
_cell.length_c   1.000
_cell.angle_alpha   90.00
_cell.angle_beta   90.00
_cell.angle_gamma   90.00
#
_symmetry.space_group_name_H-M   'P 1'
#
loop_
_entity.id
_entity.type
_entity.pdbx_description
1 polymer ?
#
loop_
_entity_poly.entity_id
_entity_poly.type
_entity_poly.pdbx_seq_one_letter_code
_entity_poly.pdbx_strand_id
1 'polypeptide(L)'
;FYGPSGVGKTESAKSISRALGGDLLRIQFSMMQSNEAFNYVFGSEHSNSSLAKDMLSRESNVILIDEFDKVDPRFYNAFYELFDEGKYKDTNYAVDLRQSIFICTANFMDEDVIKKTLGPAMFSRFSELIKFEELEKMQKLAVLNKWYKEILEKLDNEEKQTIETSTILEWFRENVERYNNIRIMKTKLENAIFRKLTEQYIF
;
A
#
# COMPACT_ATOMS: atom_id res chain seq x y z
N PHE A 1 5.84 7.89 -3.81
CA PHE A 1 4.44 8.02 -4.24
C PHE A 1 3.69 8.88 -3.22
N TYR A 2 3.14 10.01 -3.61
CA TYR A 2 2.42 10.90 -2.71
C TYR A 2 1.06 11.31 -3.29
N GLY A 3 0.14 11.79 -2.44
CA GLY A 3 -1.22 12.19 -2.82
C GLY A 3 -2.28 11.65 -1.87
N PRO A 4 -3.57 11.86 -2.14
CA PRO A 4 -4.67 11.50 -1.27
C PRO A 4 -4.68 10.02 -0.87
N SER A 5 -5.34 9.71 0.26
CA SER A 5 -5.52 8.31 0.66
C SER A 5 -6.53 7.60 -0.25
N GLY A 6 -6.26 6.33 -0.56
CA GLY A 6 -7.19 5.49 -1.32
C GLY A 6 -7.19 5.74 -2.83
N VAL A 7 -6.12 6.29 -3.39
CA VAL A 7 -5.96 6.51 -4.85
C VAL A 7 -5.13 5.44 -5.55
N GLY A 8 -4.65 4.41 -4.82
CA GLY A 8 -3.96 3.26 -5.41
C GLY A 8 -2.44 3.23 -5.25
N LYS A 9 -1.80 4.12 -4.46
CA LYS A 9 -0.34 4.14 -4.26
C LYS A 9 0.24 2.76 -3.92
N THR A 10 -0.27 2.12 -2.88
CA THR A 10 0.16 0.79 -2.42
C THR A 10 -0.12 -0.30 -3.47
N GLU A 11 -1.26 -0.23 -4.18
CA GLU A 11 -1.59 -1.20 -5.23
C GLU A 11 -0.68 -1.04 -6.46
N SER A 12 -0.24 0.18 -6.79
CA SER A 12 0.76 0.41 -7.83
C SER A 12 2.11 -0.20 -7.47
N ALA A 13 2.57 -0.06 -6.21
CA ALA A 13 3.78 -0.72 -5.74
C ALA A 13 3.71 -2.25 -5.84
N LYS A 14 2.58 -2.85 -5.45
CA LYS A 14 2.34 -4.30 -5.62
C LYS A 14 2.35 -4.72 -7.09
N SER A 15 1.79 -3.91 -7.98
CA SER A 15 1.76 -4.20 -9.41
C SER A 15 3.15 -4.16 -10.03
N ILE A 16 4.00 -3.22 -9.60
CA ILE A 16 5.41 -3.14 -10.00
C ILE A 16 6.16 -4.39 -9.53
N SER A 17 5.98 -4.80 -8.26
CA SER A 17 6.64 -5.99 -7.73
C SER A 17 6.25 -7.26 -8.51
N ARG A 18 4.97 -7.47 -8.78
CA ARG A 18 4.50 -8.61 -9.58
C ARG A 18 5.08 -8.61 -11.00
N ALA A 19 5.19 -7.44 -11.62
CA ALA A 19 5.77 -7.31 -12.96
C ALA A 19 7.28 -7.63 -13.00
N LEU A 20 7.99 -7.41 -11.90
CA LEU A 20 9.42 -7.68 -11.75
C LEU A 20 9.71 -9.08 -11.16
N GLY A 21 8.67 -9.82 -10.77
CA GLY A 21 8.75 -11.16 -10.19
C GLY A 21 8.95 -11.13 -8.67
N GLY A 22 8.09 -11.85 -7.95
CA GLY A 22 8.11 -12.00 -6.50
C GLY A 22 7.13 -11.10 -5.74
N ASP A 23 6.88 -11.48 -4.50
CA ASP A 23 5.99 -10.75 -3.62
C ASP A 23 6.70 -9.56 -2.98
N LEU A 24 5.98 -8.46 -2.88
CA LEU A 24 6.45 -7.20 -2.32
C LEU A 24 6.77 -7.33 -0.82
N LEU A 25 7.97 -6.97 -0.41
CA LEU A 25 8.24 -6.71 1.00
C LEU A 25 7.57 -5.37 1.40
N ARG A 26 6.58 -5.42 2.29
CA ARG A 26 5.90 -4.23 2.81
C ARG A 26 6.28 -3.97 4.25
N ILE A 27 6.79 -2.77 4.51
CA ILE A 27 7.16 -2.28 5.84
C ILE A 27 6.21 -1.14 6.19
N GLN A 28 5.60 -1.19 7.38
CA GLN A 28 4.64 -0.18 7.82
C GLN A 28 4.93 0.23 9.28
N PHE A 29 5.58 1.36 9.45
CA PHE A 29 5.99 1.87 10.76
C PHE A 29 4.84 2.36 11.62
N SER A 30 3.76 2.83 11.02
CA SER A 30 2.58 3.33 11.75
C SER A 30 1.90 2.29 12.65
N MET A 31 2.19 1.01 12.46
CA MET A 31 1.65 -0.10 13.27
C MET A 31 2.55 -0.47 14.45
N MET A 32 3.74 0.13 14.59
CA MET A 32 4.70 -0.22 15.63
C MET A 32 4.68 0.81 16.75
N GLN A 33 4.71 0.36 18.00
CA GLN A 33 4.95 1.24 19.13
C GLN A 33 6.40 1.74 19.13
N SER A 34 6.68 2.90 19.73
CA SER A 34 7.98 3.57 19.63
C SER A 34 9.18 2.68 19.99
N ASN A 35 9.07 1.87 21.04
CA ASN A 35 10.15 0.96 21.45
C ASN A 35 10.29 -0.25 20.52
N GLU A 36 9.17 -0.77 20.01
CA GLU A 36 9.17 -1.88 19.04
C GLU A 36 9.78 -1.43 17.72
N ALA A 37 9.42 -0.23 17.25
CA ALA A 37 9.98 0.36 16.05
C ALA A 37 11.51 0.56 16.16
N PHE A 38 11.99 1.01 17.33
CA PHE A 38 13.42 1.16 17.56
C PHE A 38 14.16 -0.19 17.46
N ASN A 39 13.68 -1.20 18.18
CA ASN A 39 14.25 -2.55 18.14
C ASN A 39 14.15 -3.18 16.75
N TYR A 40 13.07 -2.91 16.01
CA TYR A 40 12.89 -3.40 14.66
C TYR A 40 13.90 -2.76 13.70
N VAL A 41 14.11 -1.44 13.78
CA VAL A 41 15.04 -0.71 12.90
C VAL A 41 16.49 -1.01 13.26
N PHE A 42 16.90 -0.89 14.51
CA PHE A 42 18.31 -0.99 14.89
C PHE A 42 18.75 -2.40 15.33
N GLY A 43 17.78 -3.30 15.44
CA GLY A 43 18.01 -4.64 15.99
C GLY A 43 18.13 -4.64 17.51
N SER A 44 17.97 -5.81 18.12
CA SER A 44 18.29 -6.05 19.52
C SER A 44 18.77 -7.48 19.71
N GLU A 45 19.54 -7.75 20.77
CA GLU A 45 20.10 -9.08 21.05
C GLU A 45 19.02 -10.17 21.22
N HIS A 46 17.81 -9.78 21.59
CA HIS A 46 16.70 -10.70 21.90
C HIS A 46 15.54 -10.60 20.89
N SER A 47 15.66 -9.79 19.83
CA SER A 47 14.59 -9.65 18.85
C SER A 47 14.64 -10.76 17.80
N ASN A 48 13.54 -11.49 17.66
CA ASN A 48 13.36 -12.49 16.61
C ASN A 48 13.04 -11.90 15.25
N SER A 49 12.72 -10.61 15.16
CA SER A 49 12.42 -9.86 13.92
C SER A 49 13.17 -8.54 13.90
N SER A 50 13.72 -8.18 12.74
CA SER A 50 14.30 -6.87 12.48
C SER A 50 14.13 -6.50 11.02
N LEU A 51 14.25 -5.21 10.72
CA LEU A 51 14.16 -4.68 9.37
C LEU A 51 15.22 -5.33 8.45
N ALA A 52 16.45 -5.51 8.93
CA ALA A 52 17.50 -6.21 8.19
C ALA A 52 17.14 -7.65 7.89
N LYS A 53 16.57 -8.38 8.87
CA LYS A 53 16.15 -9.77 8.68
C LYS A 53 15.04 -9.89 7.65
N ASP A 54 14.03 -9.02 7.70
CA ASP A 54 12.95 -9.01 6.72
C ASP A 54 13.46 -8.67 5.31
N MET A 55 14.39 -7.70 5.21
CA MET A 55 15.06 -7.38 3.95
C MET A 55 15.93 -8.53 3.41
N LEU A 56 16.54 -9.34 4.28
CA LEU A 56 17.29 -10.54 3.87
C LEU A 56 16.38 -11.64 3.33
N SER A 57 15.22 -11.82 3.93
CA SER A 57 14.25 -12.88 3.57
C SER A 57 13.30 -12.48 2.44
N ARG A 58 13.46 -11.29 1.84
CA ARG A 58 12.59 -10.79 0.78
C ARG A 58 12.62 -11.68 -0.47
N GLU A 59 11.47 -11.86 -1.07
CA GLU A 59 11.33 -12.58 -2.36
C GLU A 59 11.53 -11.66 -3.56
N SER A 60 11.12 -10.39 -3.43
CA SER A 60 11.24 -9.36 -4.47
C SER A 60 12.29 -8.31 -4.10
N ASN A 61 12.94 -7.75 -5.11
CA ASN A 61 13.78 -6.56 -4.95
C ASN A 61 12.97 -5.25 -4.90
N VAL A 62 11.64 -5.31 -4.87
CA VAL A 62 10.78 -4.14 -4.62
C VAL A 62 10.38 -4.11 -3.15
N ILE A 63 10.77 -3.04 -2.47
CA ILE A 63 10.53 -2.83 -1.04
C ILE A 63 9.63 -1.60 -0.89
N LEU A 64 8.46 -1.80 -0.28
CA LEU A 64 7.51 -0.74 0.01
C LEU A 64 7.64 -0.30 1.47
N ILE A 65 7.97 0.97 1.67
CA ILE A 65 7.85 1.62 2.98
C ILE A 65 6.56 2.42 2.96
N ASP A 66 5.50 1.81 3.51
CA ASP A 66 4.15 2.37 3.45
C ASP A 66 3.94 3.37 4.58
N GLU A 67 3.25 4.48 4.28
CA GLU A 67 3.01 5.59 5.20
C GLU A 67 4.31 6.24 5.75
N PHE A 68 5.27 6.51 4.84
CA PHE A 68 6.56 7.12 5.21
C PHE A 68 6.41 8.47 5.91
N ASP A 69 5.30 9.17 5.69
CA ASP A 69 4.91 10.39 6.41
C ASP A 69 4.66 10.17 7.93
N LYS A 70 4.57 8.93 8.37
CA LYS A 70 4.39 8.54 9.78
C LYS A 70 5.66 8.02 10.44
N VAL A 71 6.75 7.88 9.67
CA VAL A 71 8.04 7.45 10.22
C VAL A 71 8.59 8.53 11.14
N ASP A 72 8.95 8.13 12.36
CA ASP A 72 9.58 9.05 13.32
C ASP A 72 10.93 9.54 12.76
N PRO A 73 11.19 10.86 12.74
CA PRO A 73 12.47 11.42 12.27
C PRO A 73 13.72 10.83 12.91
N ARG A 74 13.61 10.29 14.12
CA ARG A 74 14.72 9.57 14.79
C ARG A 74 15.23 8.37 14.02
N PHE A 75 14.42 7.80 13.15
CA PHE A 75 14.80 6.65 12.31
C PHE A 75 15.41 7.06 10.96
N TYR A 76 15.40 8.33 10.58
CA TYR A 76 15.90 8.77 9.28
C TYR A 76 17.37 8.42 9.05
N ASN A 77 18.20 8.42 10.11
CA ASN A 77 19.61 8.04 9.99
C ASN A 77 19.80 6.61 9.49
N ALA A 78 18.90 5.68 9.83
CA ALA A 78 18.95 4.31 9.33
C ALA A 78 18.63 4.22 7.82
N PHE A 79 17.85 5.16 7.30
CA PHE A 79 17.50 5.22 5.88
C PHE A 79 18.52 5.98 5.02
N TYR A 80 19.40 6.80 5.61
CA TYR A 80 20.37 7.55 4.82
C TYR A 80 21.34 6.60 4.11
N GLU A 81 21.98 5.69 4.82
CA GLU A 81 22.89 4.71 4.23
C GLU A 81 22.17 3.78 3.25
N LEU A 82 20.93 3.40 3.61
CA LEU A 82 20.08 2.56 2.77
C LEU A 82 19.78 3.21 1.41
N PHE A 83 19.42 4.48 1.38
CA PHE A 83 19.06 5.16 0.14
C PHE A 83 20.30 5.67 -0.64
N ASP A 84 21.40 5.98 0.04
CA ASP A 84 22.64 6.46 -0.60
C ASP A 84 23.47 5.30 -1.19
N GLU A 85 23.65 4.22 -0.43
CA GLU A 85 24.58 3.14 -0.78
C GLU A 85 23.88 1.80 -1.08
N GLY A 86 22.59 1.70 -0.84
CA GLY A 86 21.87 0.42 -0.95
C GLY A 86 22.36 -0.62 0.05
N LYS A 87 22.78 -0.19 1.23
CA LYS A 87 23.23 -1.07 2.30
C LYS A 87 22.44 -0.80 3.56
N TYR A 88 22.17 -1.85 4.31
CA TYR A 88 21.52 -1.73 5.59
C TYR A 88 22.16 -2.67 6.61
N LYS A 89 22.41 -2.17 7.81
CA LYS A 89 23.00 -2.96 8.89
C LYS A 89 22.27 -2.65 10.21
N ASP A 90 21.90 -3.71 10.91
CA ASP A 90 21.47 -3.64 12.29
C ASP A 90 22.48 -4.35 13.21
N THR A 91 22.12 -4.57 14.46
CA THR A 91 22.97 -5.25 15.45
C THR A 91 23.38 -6.68 15.02
N ASN A 92 22.53 -7.36 14.26
CA ASN A 92 22.67 -8.80 13.98
C ASN A 92 22.94 -9.13 12.52
N TYR A 93 22.51 -8.26 11.59
CA TYR A 93 22.48 -8.54 10.14
C TYR A 93 23.02 -7.39 9.34
N ALA A 94 23.63 -7.71 8.19
CA ALA A 94 24.01 -6.75 7.15
C ALA A 94 23.44 -7.21 5.82
N VAL A 95 22.82 -6.29 5.08
CA VAL A 95 22.06 -6.58 3.83
C VAL A 95 22.57 -5.71 2.70
N ASP A 96 22.81 -6.32 1.54
CA ASP A 96 23.06 -5.63 0.28
C ASP A 96 21.74 -5.45 -0.49
N LEU A 97 21.38 -4.21 -0.77
CA LEU A 97 20.12 -3.79 -1.40
C LEU A 97 20.36 -2.90 -2.63
N ARG A 98 21.59 -2.90 -3.16
CA ARG A 98 22.00 -2.04 -4.32
C ARG A 98 21.19 -2.30 -5.59
N GLN A 99 20.54 -3.45 -5.70
CA GLN A 99 19.65 -3.80 -6.82
C GLN A 99 18.15 -3.73 -6.43
N SER A 100 17.83 -3.05 -5.34
CA SER A 100 16.46 -2.94 -4.87
C SER A 100 15.82 -1.60 -5.27
N ILE A 101 14.51 -1.64 -5.47
CA ILE A 101 13.67 -0.47 -5.70
C ILE A 101 12.90 -0.18 -4.41
N PHE A 102 13.16 0.99 -3.83
CA PHE A 102 12.43 1.46 -2.67
C PHE A 102 11.27 2.34 -3.10
N ILE A 103 10.06 1.99 -2.70
CA ILE A 103 8.86 2.77 -2.93
C ILE A 103 8.36 3.26 -1.57
N CYS A 104 8.40 4.56 -1.33
CA CYS A 104 7.81 5.18 -0.15
C CYS A 104 6.44 5.74 -0.52
N THR A 105 5.40 5.43 0.27
CA THR A 105 4.09 6.07 0.11
C THR A 105 3.85 7.10 1.20
N ALA A 106 3.20 8.21 0.87
CA ALA A 106 2.85 9.26 1.80
C ALA A 106 1.51 9.92 1.42
N ASN A 107 0.86 10.57 2.39
CA ASN A 107 -0.40 11.27 2.16
C ASN A 107 -0.22 12.79 2.03
N PHE A 108 0.96 13.24 1.64
CA PHE A 108 1.22 14.64 1.34
C PHE A 108 0.48 15.07 0.06
N MET A 109 0.08 16.35 0.01
CA MET A 109 -0.67 16.89 -1.12
C MET A 109 0.24 17.58 -2.16
N ASP A 110 1.42 18.04 -1.74
CA ASP A 110 2.40 18.72 -2.60
C ASP A 110 3.84 18.47 -2.14
N GLU A 111 4.80 18.80 -3.00
CA GLU A 111 6.22 18.58 -2.78
C GLU A 111 6.83 19.52 -1.75
N ASP A 112 6.33 20.73 -1.61
CA ASP A 112 6.83 21.68 -0.63
C ASP A 112 6.54 21.18 0.79
N VAL A 113 5.37 20.57 1.00
CA VAL A 113 5.03 19.92 2.26
C VAL A 113 5.94 18.72 2.52
N ILE A 114 6.25 17.90 1.51
CA ILE A 114 7.20 16.79 1.63
C ILE A 114 8.55 17.30 2.09
N LYS A 115 9.10 18.29 1.37
CA LYS A 115 10.41 18.89 1.66
C LYS A 115 10.47 19.50 3.06
N LYS A 116 9.42 20.21 3.47
CA LYS A 116 9.33 20.81 4.81
C LYS A 116 9.24 19.77 5.92
N THR A 117 8.48 18.69 5.69
CA THR A 117 8.23 17.67 6.73
C THR A 117 9.41 16.72 6.88
N LEU A 118 9.96 16.22 5.78
CA LEU A 118 11.07 15.26 5.80
C LEU A 118 12.44 15.94 5.98
N GLY A 119 12.51 17.22 5.73
CA GLY A 119 13.75 18.00 5.71
C GLY A 119 14.57 17.78 4.44
N PRO A 120 15.49 18.71 4.12
CA PRO A 120 16.24 18.68 2.86
C PRO A 120 17.13 17.43 2.72
N ALA A 121 17.68 16.94 3.82
CA ALA A 121 18.56 15.76 3.81
C ALA A 121 17.83 14.49 3.38
N MET A 122 16.64 14.24 3.89
CA MET A 122 15.82 13.08 3.46
C MET A 122 15.24 13.31 2.07
N PHE A 123 14.74 14.51 1.81
CA PHE A 123 14.14 14.87 0.53
C PHE A 123 15.07 14.64 -0.66
N SER A 124 16.36 15.00 -0.54
CA SER A 124 17.37 14.86 -1.60
C SER A 124 17.71 13.40 -1.97
N ARG A 125 17.28 12.44 -1.18
CA ARG A 125 17.51 11.00 -1.39
C ARG A 125 16.45 10.30 -2.22
N PHE A 126 15.33 10.98 -2.45
CA PHE A 126 14.33 10.47 -3.38
C PHE A 126 14.73 10.76 -4.83
N SER A 127 14.88 9.71 -5.62
CA SER A 127 15.20 9.84 -7.04
C SER A 127 14.04 10.44 -7.84
N GLU A 128 12.80 10.09 -7.45
CA GLU A 128 11.59 10.53 -8.15
C GLU A 128 10.43 10.74 -7.16
N LEU A 129 9.66 11.79 -7.41
CA LEU A 129 8.43 12.10 -6.69
C LEU A 129 7.24 11.92 -7.65
N ILE A 130 6.43 10.89 -7.42
CA ILE A 130 5.29 10.57 -8.27
C ILE A 130 4.01 10.91 -7.54
N LYS A 131 3.32 11.93 -8.06
CA LYS A 131 2.03 12.37 -7.56
C LYS A 131 0.92 11.44 -8.01
N PHE A 132 0.11 11.03 -7.08
CA PHE A 132 -1.15 10.33 -7.32
C PHE A 132 -2.31 11.31 -7.10
N GLU A 133 -3.13 11.47 -8.08
CA GLU A 133 -4.33 12.29 -8.03
C GLU A 133 -5.57 11.43 -7.79
N GLU A 134 -6.69 12.06 -7.48
CA GLU A 134 -7.96 11.36 -7.43
C GLU A 134 -8.28 10.77 -8.81
N LEU A 135 -8.81 9.56 -8.80
CA LEU A 135 -9.18 8.88 -10.03
C LEU A 135 -10.35 9.61 -10.71
N GLU A 136 -10.23 9.78 -12.02
CA GLU A 136 -11.31 10.24 -12.85
C GLU A 136 -12.44 9.20 -12.96
N LYS A 137 -13.62 9.65 -13.38
CA LYS A 137 -14.81 8.79 -13.52
C LYS A 137 -14.53 7.49 -14.30
N MET A 138 -13.86 7.59 -15.44
CA MET A 138 -13.55 6.43 -16.29
C MET A 138 -12.62 5.43 -15.58
N GLN A 139 -11.65 5.94 -14.84
CA GLN A 139 -10.72 5.11 -14.05
C GLN A 139 -11.44 4.44 -12.88
N LYS A 140 -12.32 5.17 -12.17
CA LYS A 140 -13.16 4.62 -11.11
C LYS A 140 -14.08 3.51 -11.64
N LEU A 141 -14.68 3.69 -12.81
CA LEU A 141 -15.51 2.67 -13.47
C LEU A 141 -14.69 1.43 -13.84
N ALA A 142 -13.48 1.60 -14.36
CA ALA A 142 -12.60 0.47 -14.70
C ALA A 142 -12.25 -0.36 -13.46
N VAL A 143 -11.89 0.32 -12.36
CA VAL A 143 -11.59 -0.33 -11.08
C VAL A 143 -12.83 -1.02 -10.49
N LEU A 144 -14.00 -0.38 -10.53
CA LEU A 144 -15.27 -0.96 -10.07
C LEU A 144 -15.59 -2.26 -10.84
N ASN A 145 -15.54 -2.23 -12.17
CA ASN A 145 -15.83 -3.40 -12.99
C ASN A 145 -14.83 -4.54 -12.74
N LYS A 146 -13.55 -4.23 -12.55
CA LYS A 146 -12.53 -5.22 -12.20
C LYS A 146 -12.86 -5.91 -10.86
N TRP A 147 -13.14 -5.14 -9.80
CA TRP A 147 -13.47 -5.71 -8.50
C TRP A 147 -14.76 -6.51 -8.52
N TYR A 148 -15.79 -6.02 -9.22
CA TYR A 148 -17.04 -6.76 -9.37
C TYR A 148 -16.78 -8.13 -10.00
N LYS A 149 -15.98 -8.19 -11.06
CA LYS A 149 -15.59 -9.45 -11.69
C LYS A 149 -14.81 -10.37 -10.75
N GLU A 150 -13.81 -9.83 -10.04
CA GLU A 150 -13.01 -10.58 -9.06
C GLU A 150 -13.86 -11.14 -7.90
N ILE A 151 -14.93 -10.44 -7.51
CA ILE A 151 -15.88 -10.93 -6.51
C ILE A 151 -16.72 -12.06 -7.09
N LEU A 152 -17.28 -11.88 -8.28
CA LEU A 152 -18.10 -12.91 -8.94
C LEU A 152 -17.32 -14.21 -9.16
N GLU A 153 -16.03 -14.14 -9.47
CA GLU A 153 -15.18 -15.33 -9.66
C GLU A 153 -15.03 -16.19 -8.39
N LYS A 154 -15.32 -15.62 -7.22
CA LYS A 154 -15.24 -16.32 -5.92
C LYS A 154 -16.58 -16.89 -5.45
N LEU A 155 -17.68 -16.56 -6.11
CA LEU A 155 -19.02 -17.00 -5.79
C LEU A 155 -19.33 -18.31 -6.52
N ASP A 156 -20.24 -19.10 -5.95
CA ASP A 156 -20.79 -20.25 -6.65
C ASP A 156 -21.77 -19.80 -7.76
N ASN A 157 -22.29 -20.77 -8.53
CA ASN A 157 -23.15 -20.46 -9.69
C ASN A 157 -24.49 -19.81 -9.30
N GLU A 158 -25.08 -20.19 -8.18
CA GLU A 158 -26.37 -19.67 -7.72
C GLU A 158 -26.21 -18.26 -7.16
N GLU A 159 -25.21 -18.07 -6.32
CA GLU A 159 -24.83 -16.75 -5.78
C GLU A 159 -24.49 -15.76 -6.92
N LYS A 160 -23.69 -16.22 -7.89
CA LYS A 160 -23.31 -15.43 -9.05
C LYS A 160 -24.51 -14.97 -9.85
N GLN A 161 -25.45 -15.88 -10.16
CA GLN A 161 -26.68 -15.55 -10.87
C GLN A 161 -27.53 -14.53 -10.09
N THR A 162 -27.63 -14.69 -8.77
CA THR A 162 -28.33 -13.76 -7.87
C THR A 162 -27.75 -12.34 -7.96
N ILE A 163 -26.43 -12.23 -7.97
CA ILE A 163 -25.76 -10.93 -8.03
C ILE A 163 -25.80 -10.33 -9.44
N GLU A 164 -25.62 -11.12 -10.50
CA GLU A 164 -25.66 -10.65 -11.89
C GLU A 164 -27.05 -10.15 -12.30
N THR A 165 -28.12 -10.71 -11.72
CA THR A 165 -29.50 -10.24 -11.96
C THR A 165 -29.92 -9.05 -11.07
N SER A 166 -29.08 -8.68 -10.11
CA SER A 166 -29.33 -7.52 -9.24
C SER A 166 -28.95 -6.20 -9.91
N THR A 167 -29.45 -5.09 -9.38
CA THR A 167 -29.13 -3.73 -9.85
C THR A 167 -27.90 -3.13 -9.15
N ILE A 168 -27.13 -3.93 -8.40
CA ILE A 168 -26.01 -3.43 -7.59
C ILE A 168 -24.95 -2.76 -8.47
N LEU A 169 -24.51 -3.42 -9.54
CA LEU A 169 -23.47 -2.89 -10.40
C LEU A 169 -23.90 -1.60 -11.09
N GLU A 170 -25.11 -1.55 -11.61
CA GLU A 170 -25.68 -0.37 -12.28
C GLU A 170 -25.74 0.81 -11.29
N TRP A 171 -26.21 0.57 -10.07
CA TRP A 171 -26.27 1.61 -9.07
C TRP A 171 -24.86 2.18 -8.75
N PHE A 172 -23.85 1.32 -8.59
CA PHE A 172 -22.47 1.78 -8.35
C PHE A 172 -21.90 2.53 -9.54
N ARG A 173 -22.21 2.12 -10.78
CA ARG A 173 -21.76 2.81 -12.01
C ARG A 173 -22.34 4.23 -12.08
N GLU A 174 -23.60 4.40 -11.80
CA GLU A 174 -24.28 5.70 -11.79
C GLU A 174 -23.77 6.62 -10.68
N ASN A 175 -23.38 6.05 -9.56
CA ASN A 175 -22.96 6.78 -8.35
C ASN A 175 -21.44 6.79 -8.13
N VAL A 176 -20.64 6.36 -9.10
CA VAL A 176 -19.17 6.19 -8.95
C VAL A 176 -18.44 7.47 -8.53
N GLU A 177 -18.93 8.63 -8.97
CA GLU A 177 -18.34 9.95 -8.66
C GLU A 177 -18.53 10.38 -7.20
N ARG A 178 -19.44 9.75 -6.44
CA ARG A 178 -19.59 9.98 -5.01
C ARG A 178 -18.41 9.46 -4.17
N TYR A 179 -17.53 8.66 -4.76
CA TYR A 179 -16.42 8.02 -4.08
C TYR A 179 -15.09 8.67 -4.44
N ASN A 180 -14.59 9.58 -3.59
CA ASN A 180 -13.23 10.12 -3.72
C ASN A 180 -12.17 9.11 -3.26
N ASN A 181 -12.55 8.17 -2.40
CA ASN A 181 -11.68 7.11 -1.91
C ASN A 181 -12.15 5.75 -2.45
N ILE A 182 -11.35 5.15 -3.33
CA ILE A 182 -11.70 3.87 -3.96
C ILE A 182 -11.73 2.70 -2.96
N ARG A 183 -11.01 2.78 -1.83
CA ARG A 183 -11.08 1.76 -0.77
C ARG A 183 -12.48 1.71 -0.15
N ILE A 184 -13.07 2.90 0.10
CA ILE A 184 -14.45 2.99 0.59
C ILE A 184 -15.43 2.44 -0.44
N MET A 185 -15.25 2.75 -1.72
CA MET A 185 -16.08 2.21 -2.80
C MET A 185 -16.04 0.67 -2.81
N LYS A 186 -14.85 0.08 -2.71
CA LYS A 186 -14.68 -1.38 -2.66
C LYS A 186 -15.45 -2.00 -1.48
N THR A 187 -15.23 -1.48 -0.27
CA THR A 187 -15.92 -1.96 0.93
C THR A 187 -17.45 -1.85 0.82
N LYS A 188 -17.95 -0.76 0.23
CA LYS A 188 -19.39 -0.59 0.01
C LYS A 188 -19.94 -1.58 -1.02
N LEU A 189 -19.20 -1.86 -2.09
CA LEU A 189 -19.56 -2.87 -3.08
C LEU A 189 -19.62 -4.27 -2.44
N GLU A 190 -18.57 -4.67 -1.73
CA GLU A 190 -18.49 -5.96 -1.02
C GLU A 190 -19.66 -6.11 -0.03
N ASN A 191 -19.94 -5.07 0.75
CA ASN A 191 -21.07 -5.08 1.69
C ASN A 191 -22.45 -5.16 1.01
N ALA A 192 -22.62 -4.49 -0.15
CA ALA A 192 -23.87 -4.55 -0.89
C ALA A 192 -24.12 -5.95 -1.46
N ILE A 193 -23.07 -6.57 -2.01
CA ILE A 193 -23.13 -7.95 -2.51
C ILE A 193 -23.43 -8.92 -1.36
N PHE A 194 -22.67 -8.82 -0.25
CA PHE A 194 -22.90 -9.68 0.91
C PHE A 194 -24.32 -9.59 1.45
N ARG A 195 -24.86 -8.38 1.61
CA ARG A 195 -26.25 -8.18 2.04
C ARG A 195 -27.24 -8.85 1.10
N LYS A 196 -27.04 -8.70 -0.21
CA LYS A 196 -27.93 -9.31 -1.20
C LYS A 196 -27.93 -10.83 -1.11
N LEU A 197 -26.79 -11.44 -0.92
CA LEU A 197 -26.67 -12.89 -0.75
C LEU A 197 -27.26 -13.38 0.55
N THR A 198 -27.21 -12.58 1.62
CA THR A 198 -27.75 -12.96 2.94
C THR A 198 -29.24 -12.67 3.11
N GLU A 199 -29.86 -11.83 2.25
CA GLU A 199 -31.31 -11.53 2.30
C GLU A 199 -32.18 -12.79 2.30
N GLN A 200 -31.78 -13.84 1.61
CA GLN A 200 -32.55 -15.10 1.54
C GLN A 200 -32.40 -15.99 2.80
N TYR A 201 -31.52 -15.65 3.74
CA TYR A 201 -31.29 -16.41 4.98
C TYR A 201 -31.85 -15.68 6.23
N ILE A 202 -32.39 -14.47 6.06
CA ILE A 202 -32.98 -13.70 7.15
C ILE A 202 -34.50 -13.95 7.09
N PHE A 203 -34.96 -15.00 7.78
CA PHE A 203 -36.36 -15.28 8.11
C PHE A 203 -36.49 -15.34 9.64
#